data_a2559e533f9c31b7aa6efdf2a89acc51
#
_entry.id   a2559e533f9c31b7aa6efdf2a89acc51
#
_cell.length_a   1.000
_cell.length_b   1.000
_cell.length_c   1.000
_cell.angle_alpha   90.00
_cell.angle_beta   90.00
_cell.angle_gamma   90.00
#
_symmetry.space_group_name_H-M   'P 1'
#
loop_
_entity.id
_entity.type
_entity.pdbx_description
1 polymer ?
#
loop_
_entity_poly.entity_id
_entity_poly.type
_entity_poly.pdbx_seq_one_letter_code
_entity_poly.pdbx_strand_id
1 'polypeptide(L)'
;MEPLRNLRRRKLRAALTIFGIAIGIFAFTVMGSMAEKINQLVGGALDFWGESISVEPESGGGFGGFFPVSVTEQIEALEGVDFATPSAIVLFGNPEDQGFSFGAPNLVFGNRLSQAWVERVQEQGLEVVEGRFLQPGDRGKIVVGSDLADTEDLKVGTTARVQTRDFEVVGILQRSLQFTDAFAFTSLEDTQEILAEQFPLLTTSDVATGIQVYGEPGVDLGQLASRIDQLPQVRAESPEELRSQIESGTVIFNLIIFGVALIAIVVGGLSVINTMIMSVSERTREIGIKRAVGAKTRHILAEYIGEAALIGFIGGLTGFAIGWILTLIINDQTRDTGTVLFTMTPRLALGALLFSLVLGAVAGIYPALRAARMNPVQALRSM
;
A
#
# COMPACT_ATOMS: atom_id res chain seq x y z
N MET A 1 18.76 33.49 15.62
CA MET A 1 18.10 32.75 16.72
C MET A 1 16.88 33.47 17.35
N GLU A 2 16.42 34.57 16.75
CA GLU A 2 15.21 35.28 17.24
C GLU A 2 13.86 34.56 17.04
N PRO A 3 13.64 33.76 15.95
CA PRO A 3 12.36 33.13 15.70
C PRO A 3 11.90 32.18 16.82
N LEU A 4 12.83 31.38 17.37
CA LEU A 4 12.54 30.41 18.44
C LEU A 4 12.18 31.08 19.79
N ARG A 5 12.75 32.27 20.08
CA ARG A 5 12.48 33.01 21.31
C ARG A 5 11.09 33.66 21.28
N ASN A 6 10.57 33.95 20.10
CA ASN A 6 9.28 34.59 19.89
C ASN A 6 8.12 33.60 20.01
N LEU A 7 8.27 32.35 19.55
CA LEU A 7 7.31 31.24 19.77
C LEU A 7 7.03 30.98 21.26
N ARG A 8 8.01 31.24 22.13
CA ARG A 8 7.91 30.95 23.57
C ARG A 8 7.05 31.97 24.36
N ARG A 9 6.79 33.17 23.83
CA ARG A 9 6.01 34.22 24.53
C ARG A 9 4.49 34.07 24.39
N ARG A 10 3.97 33.29 23.38
CA ARG A 10 2.53 33.07 23.17
C ARG A 10 2.23 31.60 22.84
N LYS A 11 2.53 30.76 23.82
CA LYS A 11 2.54 29.29 23.68
C LYS A 11 1.22 28.70 23.14
N LEU A 12 0.07 29.20 23.59
CA LEU A 12 -1.24 28.65 23.22
C LEU A 12 -1.55 28.85 21.73
N ARG A 13 -1.24 30.02 21.17
CA ARG A 13 -1.51 30.33 19.77
C ARG A 13 -0.57 29.58 18.82
N ALA A 14 0.73 29.60 19.14
CA ALA A 14 1.71 28.82 18.38
C ALA A 14 1.35 27.33 18.40
N ALA A 15 0.91 26.82 19.55
CA ALA A 15 0.43 25.44 19.69
C ALA A 15 -0.78 25.15 18.81
N LEU A 16 -1.79 26.03 18.76
CA LEU A 16 -2.98 25.84 17.91
C LEU A 16 -2.64 25.85 16.42
N THR A 17 -1.69 26.68 15.98
CA THR A 17 -1.23 26.70 14.58
C THR A 17 -0.46 25.45 14.23
N ILE A 18 0.50 25.07 15.09
CA ILE A 18 1.27 23.84 14.95
C ILE A 18 0.32 22.65 14.90
N PHE A 19 -0.70 22.63 15.76
CA PHE A 19 -1.71 21.57 15.81
C PHE A 19 -2.54 21.49 14.52
N GLY A 20 -2.96 22.64 13.95
CA GLY A 20 -3.69 22.67 12.68
C GLY A 20 -2.90 22.11 11.51
N ILE A 21 -1.58 22.41 11.44
CA ILE A 21 -0.69 21.84 10.43
C ILE A 21 -0.44 20.34 10.74
N ALA A 22 -0.20 20.03 12.01
CA ALA A 22 0.10 18.67 12.46
C ALA A 22 -1.02 17.69 12.10
N ILE A 23 -2.31 18.08 12.27
CA ILE A 23 -3.44 17.23 11.85
C ILE A 23 -3.40 16.93 10.36
N GLY A 24 -3.15 17.93 9.52
CA GLY A 24 -3.09 17.74 8.08
C GLY A 24 -1.93 16.81 7.66
N ILE A 25 -0.73 17.03 8.22
CA ILE A 25 0.44 16.21 7.92
C ILE A 25 0.33 14.80 8.53
N PHE A 26 -0.29 14.68 9.70
CA PHE A 26 -0.64 13.39 10.29
C PHE A 26 -1.53 12.56 9.34
N ALA A 27 -2.63 13.15 8.87
CA ALA A 27 -3.54 12.48 7.94
C ALA A 27 -2.83 12.12 6.62
N PHE A 28 -2.03 13.04 6.07
CA PHE A 28 -1.21 12.79 4.88
C PHE A 28 -0.21 11.65 5.09
N THR A 29 0.44 11.58 6.26
CA THR A 29 1.41 10.54 6.59
C THR A 29 0.75 9.16 6.69
N VAL A 30 -0.38 9.07 7.41
CA VAL A 30 -1.12 7.81 7.59
C VAL A 30 -1.68 7.32 6.26
N MET A 31 -2.39 8.18 5.52
CA MET A 31 -2.98 7.81 4.23
C MET A 31 -1.90 7.52 3.18
N GLY A 32 -0.82 8.31 3.17
CA GLY A 32 0.31 8.10 2.27
C GLY A 32 1.03 6.78 2.52
N SER A 33 1.23 6.38 3.78
CA SER A 33 1.86 5.09 4.11
C SER A 33 0.98 3.89 3.76
N MET A 34 -0.33 4.03 3.84
CA MET A 34 -1.29 3.03 3.35
C MET A 34 -1.25 2.92 1.83
N ALA A 35 -1.22 4.05 1.11
CA ALA A 35 -1.09 4.05 -0.34
C ALA A 35 0.22 3.42 -0.82
N GLU A 36 1.32 3.71 -0.13
CA GLU A 36 2.62 3.12 -0.46
C GLU A 36 2.58 1.59 -0.32
N LYS A 37 1.92 1.07 0.74
CA LYS A 37 1.72 -0.38 0.90
C LYS A 37 0.84 -0.95 -0.21
N ILE A 38 -0.27 -0.29 -0.55
CA ILE A 38 -1.15 -0.72 -1.65
C ILE A 38 -0.38 -0.74 -2.97
N ASN A 39 0.41 0.30 -3.28
CA ASN A 39 1.21 0.34 -4.50
C ASN A 39 2.27 -0.77 -4.55
N GLN A 40 2.87 -1.14 -3.42
CA GLN A 40 3.79 -2.28 -3.34
C GLN A 40 3.08 -3.60 -3.58
N LEU A 41 1.91 -3.82 -2.96
CA LEU A 41 1.10 -5.01 -3.16
C LEU A 41 0.66 -5.15 -4.62
N VAL A 42 0.22 -4.05 -5.22
CA VAL A 42 -0.17 -3.98 -6.64
C VAL A 42 1.00 -4.27 -7.56
N GLY A 43 2.16 -3.66 -7.31
CA GLY A 43 3.37 -3.92 -8.09
C GLY A 43 3.74 -5.40 -8.06
N GLY A 44 3.76 -6.00 -6.86
CA GLY A 44 4.05 -7.42 -6.70
C GLY A 44 3.03 -8.35 -7.36
N ALA A 45 1.75 -7.98 -7.35
CA ALA A 45 0.72 -8.73 -8.05
C ALA A 45 0.93 -8.70 -9.58
N LEU A 46 1.30 -7.55 -10.12
CA LEU A 46 1.60 -7.40 -11.55
C LEU A 46 2.89 -8.13 -11.95
N ASP A 47 3.89 -8.17 -11.07
CA ASP A 47 5.12 -8.91 -11.32
C ASP A 47 4.87 -10.42 -11.33
N PHE A 48 3.97 -10.92 -10.46
CA PHE A 48 3.68 -12.34 -10.35
C PHE A 48 2.68 -12.83 -11.40
N TRP A 49 1.58 -12.11 -11.65
CA TRP A 49 0.53 -12.53 -12.60
C TRP A 49 0.60 -11.82 -13.95
N GLY A 50 1.39 -10.76 -14.08
CA GLY A 50 1.40 -9.89 -15.26
C GLY A 50 1.96 -10.51 -16.54
N GLU A 51 2.46 -11.75 -16.49
CA GLU A 51 2.94 -12.49 -17.67
C GLU A 51 2.04 -13.66 -18.06
N SER A 52 0.89 -13.83 -17.37
CA SER A 52 -0.03 -14.92 -17.62
C SER A 52 -1.46 -14.42 -17.80
N ILE A 53 -2.28 -15.17 -18.52
CA ILE A 53 -3.71 -14.96 -18.60
C ILE A 53 -4.33 -15.65 -17.37
N SER A 54 -5.13 -14.91 -16.61
CA SER A 54 -5.91 -15.46 -15.49
C SER A 54 -7.26 -15.94 -16.00
N VAL A 55 -7.59 -17.20 -15.76
CA VAL A 55 -8.88 -17.78 -16.13
C VAL A 55 -9.62 -18.14 -14.86
N GLU A 56 -10.83 -17.62 -14.75
CA GLU A 56 -11.71 -17.79 -13.61
C GLU A 56 -13.06 -18.39 -14.05
N PRO A 57 -13.83 -19.01 -13.14
CA PRO A 57 -15.22 -19.40 -13.45
C PRO A 57 -16.09 -18.18 -13.78
N GLU A 58 -16.97 -18.28 -14.77
CA GLU A 58 -17.94 -17.21 -15.13
C GLU A 58 -18.82 -16.79 -13.94
N SER A 59 -19.07 -17.70 -12.99
CA SER A 59 -19.81 -17.44 -11.75
C SER A 59 -19.04 -16.56 -10.73
N GLY A 60 -17.83 -16.15 -11.02
CA GLY A 60 -16.92 -15.40 -10.17
C GLY A 60 -15.74 -16.26 -9.68
N GLY A 61 -14.55 -15.66 -9.66
CA GLY A 61 -13.32 -16.31 -9.23
C GLY A 61 -13.11 -16.33 -7.71
N GLY A 62 -11.99 -16.89 -7.28
CA GLY A 62 -11.58 -16.96 -5.88
C GLY A 62 -12.37 -18.01 -5.09
N PHE A 63 -13.14 -17.55 -4.08
CA PHE A 63 -13.90 -18.45 -3.21
C PHE A 63 -15.32 -18.75 -3.71
N GLY A 64 -15.75 -18.19 -4.85
CA GLY A 64 -17.16 -18.21 -5.28
C GLY A 64 -17.48 -19.16 -6.43
N GLY A 65 -16.51 -19.72 -7.11
CA GLY A 65 -16.74 -20.54 -8.29
C GLY A 65 -15.74 -21.67 -8.45
N PHE A 66 -16.21 -22.74 -9.11
CA PHE A 66 -15.40 -23.91 -9.42
C PHE A 66 -15.66 -24.33 -10.86
N PHE A 67 -14.66 -24.87 -11.53
CA PHE A 67 -14.80 -25.58 -12.80
C PHE A 67 -13.97 -26.87 -12.80
N PRO A 68 -14.32 -27.84 -13.64
CA PRO A 68 -13.55 -29.08 -13.74
C PRO A 68 -12.13 -28.81 -14.27
N VAL A 69 -11.14 -29.50 -13.71
CA VAL A 69 -9.73 -29.42 -14.19
C VAL A 69 -9.59 -29.76 -15.67
N SER A 70 -10.51 -30.52 -16.24
CA SER A 70 -10.56 -30.84 -17.68
C SER A 70 -10.67 -29.61 -18.60
N VAL A 71 -11.09 -28.45 -18.07
CA VAL A 71 -11.05 -27.17 -18.80
C VAL A 71 -9.61 -26.77 -19.12
N THR A 72 -8.65 -27.10 -18.25
CA THR A 72 -7.23 -26.85 -18.51
C THR A 72 -6.75 -27.53 -19.79
N GLU A 73 -7.16 -28.80 -20.02
CA GLU A 73 -6.78 -29.55 -21.22
C GLU A 73 -7.37 -28.93 -22.50
N GLN A 74 -8.58 -28.34 -22.40
CA GLN A 74 -9.20 -27.63 -23.53
C GLN A 74 -8.43 -26.33 -23.85
N ILE A 75 -7.94 -25.64 -22.82
CA ILE A 75 -7.11 -24.43 -22.98
C ILE A 75 -5.74 -24.79 -23.54
N GLU A 76 -5.09 -25.84 -23.04
CA GLU A 76 -3.79 -26.31 -23.54
C GLU A 76 -3.83 -26.75 -25.00
N ALA A 77 -5.01 -27.17 -25.49
CA ALA A 77 -5.19 -27.53 -26.90
C ALA A 77 -5.30 -26.32 -27.85
N LEU A 78 -5.39 -25.08 -27.34
CA LEU A 78 -5.47 -23.88 -28.17
C LEU A 78 -4.08 -23.51 -28.70
N GLU A 79 -4.03 -23.09 -29.95
CA GLU A 79 -2.80 -22.61 -30.60
C GLU A 79 -2.27 -21.35 -29.88
N GLY A 80 -1.00 -21.35 -29.55
CA GLY A 80 -0.31 -20.24 -28.86
C GLY A 80 -0.28 -20.36 -27.34
N VAL A 81 -0.81 -21.45 -26.76
CA VAL A 81 -0.63 -21.80 -25.35
C VAL A 81 0.64 -22.62 -25.18
N ASP A 82 1.57 -22.16 -24.34
CA ASP A 82 2.76 -22.91 -23.95
C ASP A 82 2.42 -23.98 -22.91
N PHE A 83 1.81 -23.55 -21.79
CA PHE A 83 1.22 -24.45 -20.79
C PHE A 83 0.15 -23.72 -19.96
N ALA A 84 -0.70 -24.50 -19.31
CA ALA A 84 -1.68 -24.00 -18.36
C ALA A 84 -1.61 -24.75 -17.04
N THR A 85 -1.75 -24.02 -15.93
CA THR A 85 -1.71 -24.60 -14.60
C THR A 85 -3.01 -24.31 -13.86
N PRO A 86 -3.82 -25.34 -13.57
CA PRO A 86 -4.97 -25.22 -12.70
C PRO A 86 -4.50 -24.95 -11.26
N SER A 87 -5.26 -24.12 -10.56
CA SER A 87 -5.02 -23.78 -9.16
C SER A 87 -6.32 -23.84 -8.36
N ALA A 88 -6.16 -24.13 -7.08
CA ALA A 88 -7.24 -24.06 -6.12
C ALA A 88 -6.79 -23.19 -4.93
N ILE A 89 -7.65 -22.29 -4.47
CA ILE A 89 -7.35 -21.35 -3.40
C ILE A 89 -8.18 -21.72 -2.18
N VAL A 90 -7.52 -21.83 -1.03
CA VAL A 90 -8.18 -22.00 0.28
C VAL A 90 -7.59 -21.00 1.28
N LEU A 91 -8.34 -20.72 2.36
CA LEU A 91 -7.85 -19.90 3.45
C LEU A 91 -6.83 -20.69 4.30
N PHE A 92 -5.75 -20.03 4.73
CA PHE A 92 -4.89 -20.57 5.77
C PHE A 92 -5.61 -20.38 7.12
N GLY A 93 -5.74 -21.43 7.92
CA GLY A 93 -6.53 -21.40 9.15
C GLY A 93 -8.05 -21.58 8.93
N ASN A 94 -8.80 -21.67 10.02
CA ASN A 94 -10.24 -21.86 9.94
C ASN A 94 -10.97 -20.57 9.56
N PRO A 95 -11.93 -20.60 8.62
CA PRO A 95 -12.74 -19.43 8.28
C PRO A 95 -13.51 -18.82 9.46
N GLU A 96 -13.88 -19.65 10.46
CA GLU A 96 -14.63 -19.23 11.66
C GLU A 96 -13.76 -18.45 12.67
N ASP A 97 -12.45 -18.68 12.66
CA ASP A 97 -11.49 -18.03 13.56
C ASP A 97 -10.98 -16.69 12.99
N GLN A 98 -11.21 -16.44 11.70
CA GLN A 98 -10.82 -15.20 11.05
C GLN A 98 -11.82 -14.10 11.41
N GLY A 99 -11.48 -13.29 12.42
CA GLY A 99 -12.16 -12.05 12.73
C GLY A 99 -12.05 -11.05 11.57
N PHE A 100 -12.70 -9.89 11.72
CA PHE A 100 -12.60 -8.80 10.74
C PHE A 100 -11.14 -8.32 10.66
N SER A 101 -10.43 -8.72 9.63
CA SER A 101 -9.05 -8.29 9.35
C SER A 101 -9.05 -7.20 8.28
N PHE A 102 -8.29 -6.12 8.50
CA PHE A 102 -8.08 -5.06 7.52
C PHE A 102 -7.04 -5.41 6.44
N GLY A 103 -6.62 -6.66 6.31
CA GLY A 103 -5.60 -7.11 5.37
C GLY A 103 -6.07 -8.16 4.38
N ALA A 104 -5.21 -8.49 3.42
CA ALA A 104 -5.42 -9.65 2.58
C ALA A 104 -5.44 -10.91 3.48
N PRO A 105 -6.41 -11.80 3.31
CA PRO A 105 -6.42 -13.04 4.08
C PRO A 105 -5.18 -13.88 3.72
N ASN A 106 -4.69 -14.65 4.68
CA ASN A 106 -3.64 -15.62 4.43
C ASN A 106 -4.20 -16.72 3.52
N LEU A 107 -3.66 -16.83 2.31
CA LEU A 107 -4.15 -17.75 1.29
C LEU A 107 -3.19 -18.90 1.07
N VAL A 108 -3.74 -20.06 0.79
CA VAL A 108 -2.98 -21.22 0.33
C VAL A 108 -3.36 -21.50 -1.12
N PHE A 109 -2.37 -21.44 -1.98
CA PHE A 109 -2.49 -21.76 -3.41
C PHE A 109 -2.04 -23.19 -3.65
N GLY A 110 -2.99 -24.05 -3.98
CA GLY A 110 -2.69 -25.37 -4.49
C GLY A 110 -2.55 -25.33 -5.99
N ASN A 111 -1.39 -25.69 -6.50
CA ASN A 111 -1.10 -25.67 -7.92
C ASN A 111 -0.73 -27.07 -8.42
N ARG A 112 -1.02 -27.35 -9.71
CA ARG A 112 -0.48 -28.55 -10.36
C ARG A 112 1.04 -28.42 -10.42
N LEU A 113 1.76 -29.23 -9.62
CA LEU A 113 3.23 -29.18 -9.51
C LEU A 113 3.88 -29.79 -10.74
N SER A 114 3.85 -29.09 -11.88
CA SER A 114 4.60 -29.45 -13.08
C SER A 114 6.01 -28.82 -13.04
N GLN A 115 6.94 -29.42 -13.77
CA GLN A 115 8.30 -28.88 -13.88
C GLN A 115 8.28 -27.45 -14.47
N ALA A 116 7.47 -27.23 -15.52
CA ALA A 116 7.33 -25.92 -16.16
C ALA A 116 6.80 -24.85 -15.18
N TRP A 117 5.82 -25.19 -14.32
CA TRP A 117 5.31 -24.26 -13.34
C TRP A 117 6.36 -23.92 -12.27
N VAL A 118 7.08 -24.95 -11.76
CA VAL A 118 8.14 -24.72 -10.74
C VAL A 118 9.24 -23.80 -11.27
N GLU A 119 9.69 -24.04 -12.50
CA GLU A 119 10.70 -23.19 -13.15
C GLU A 119 10.18 -21.75 -13.33
N ARG A 120 8.96 -21.60 -13.80
CA ARG A 120 8.35 -20.29 -14.07
C ARG A 120 8.19 -19.44 -12.78
N VAL A 121 7.69 -20.01 -11.69
CA VAL A 121 7.52 -19.24 -10.45
C VAL A 121 8.85 -18.86 -9.80
N GLN A 122 9.90 -19.65 -10.00
CA GLN A 122 11.26 -19.28 -9.58
C GLN A 122 11.82 -18.14 -10.44
N GLU A 123 11.60 -18.16 -11.75
CA GLU A 123 11.94 -17.03 -12.64
C GLU A 123 11.21 -15.73 -12.26
N GLN A 124 9.98 -15.83 -11.76
CA GLN A 124 9.18 -14.70 -11.27
C GLN A 124 9.59 -14.20 -9.87
N GLY A 125 10.70 -14.74 -9.32
CA GLY A 125 11.31 -14.23 -8.09
C GLY A 125 10.80 -14.85 -6.78
N LEU A 126 10.09 -15.99 -6.83
CA LEU A 126 9.80 -16.78 -5.63
C LEU A 126 11.06 -17.57 -5.21
N GLU A 127 11.98 -16.88 -4.54
CA GLU A 127 13.18 -17.49 -4.00
C GLU A 127 12.92 -18.09 -2.61
N VAL A 128 13.48 -19.27 -2.35
CA VAL A 128 13.44 -19.93 -1.03
C VAL A 128 14.68 -19.54 -0.23
N VAL A 129 14.49 -18.98 0.95
CA VAL A 129 15.58 -18.61 1.87
C VAL A 129 15.98 -19.77 2.78
N GLU A 130 15.02 -20.63 3.16
CA GLU A 130 15.24 -21.80 4.01
C GLU A 130 14.54 -23.02 3.43
N GLY A 131 15.19 -24.15 3.40
CA GLY A 131 14.64 -25.40 2.88
C GLY A 131 14.68 -25.50 1.36
N ARG A 132 13.59 -25.94 0.73
CA ARG A 132 13.45 -26.12 -0.71
C ARG A 132 12.06 -25.71 -1.20
N PHE A 133 11.93 -25.41 -2.47
CA PHE A 133 10.64 -25.26 -3.12
C PHE A 133 9.94 -26.61 -3.34
N LEU A 134 8.63 -26.56 -3.66
CA LEU A 134 7.84 -27.74 -4.01
C LEU A 134 8.38 -28.42 -5.27
N GLN A 135 8.24 -29.73 -5.32
CA GLN A 135 8.66 -30.56 -6.45
C GLN A 135 7.46 -31.35 -7.00
N PRO A 136 7.49 -31.71 -8.29
CA PRO A 136 6.47 -32.61 -8.84
C PRO A 136 6.32 -33.89 -7.99
N GLY A 137 5.06 -34.18 -7.61
CA GLY A 137 4.73 -35.33 -6.77
C GLY A 137 4.78 -35.08 -5.26
N ASP A 138 5.15 -33.91 -4.79
CA ASP A 138 5.02 -33.57 -3.36
C ASP A 138 3.53 -33.55 -2.96
N ARG A 139 3.21 -34.22 -1.84
CA ARG A 139 1.90 -34.27 -1.20
C ARG A 139 2.05 -34.05 0.31
N GLY A 140 1.07 -33.35 0.91
CA GLY A 140 1.12 -33.00 2.33
C GLY A 140 2.29 -32.06 2.70
N LYS A 141 2.83 -31.34 1.72
CA LYS A 141 3.94 -30.41 1.90
C LYS A 141 3.54 -29.00 1.50
N ILE A 142 4.11 -28.02 2.19
CA ILE A 142 3.80 -26.63 2.01
C ILE A 142 5.07 -25.77 2.01
N VAL A 143 5.11 -24.77 1.13
CA VAL A 143 6.07 -23.66 1.17
C VAL A 143 5.32 -22.43 1.61
N VAL A 144 5.87 -21.70 2.58
CA VAL A 144 5.19 -20.55 3.21
C VAL A 144 5.94 -19.26 2.95
N GLY A 145 5.21 -18.18 2.76
CA GLY A 145 5.75 -16.84 2.67
C GLY A 145 6.33 -16.37 4.01
N SER A 146 7.24 -15.41 3.96
CA SER A 146 7.99 -14.97 5.14
C SER A 146 7.11 -14.34 6.22
N ASP A 147 6.09 -13.53 5.86
CA ASP A 147 5.19 -12.91 6.83
C ASP A 147 4.28 -13.95 7.49
N LEU A 148 3.81 -14.94 6.71
CA LEU A 148 3.01 -16.05 7.23
C LEU A 148 3.86 -16.94 8.17
N ALA A 149 5.11 -17.23 7.80
CA ALA A 149 6.01 -18.01 8.63
C ALA A 149 6.29 -17.33 9.97
N ASP A 150 6.52 -16.01 9.97
CA ASP A 150 6.74 -15.23 11.19
C ASP A 150 5.47 -15.17 12.08
N THR A 151 4.29 -15.01 11.47
CA THR A 151 3.02 -14.89 12.20
C THR A 151 2.63 -16.19 12.89
N GLU A 152 2.81 -17.33 12.22
CA GLU A 152 2.42 -18.65 12.71
C GLU A 152 3.58 -19.41 13.39
N ASP A 153 4.74 -18.75 13.59
CA ASP A 153 6.01 -19.34 14.14
C ASP A 153 6.40 -20.65 13.41
N LEU A 154 6.27 -20.65 12.07
CA LEU A 154 6.56 -21.80 11.23
C LEU A 154 8.04 -21.84 10.87
N LYS A 155 8.61 -23.04 10.85
CA LYS A 155 10.00 -23.32 10.47
C LYS A 155 10.05 -24.53 9.57
N VAL A 156 11.08 -24.64 8.75
CA VAL A 156 11.29 -25.83 7.91
C VAL A 156 11.35 -27.10 8.79
N GLY A 157 10.55 -28.08 8.42
CA GLY A 157 10.38 -29.35 9.17
C GLY A 157 9.31 -29.29 10.26
N THR A 158 8.68 -28.13 10.53
CA THR A 158 7.51 -28.07 11.43
C THR A 158 6.22 -28.39 10.65
N THR A 159 5.15 -28.58 11.40
CA THR A 159 3.82 -28.83 10.83
C THR A 159 3.03 -27.53 10.79
N ALA A 160 2.53 -27.16 9.61
CA ALA A 160 1.58 -26.08 9.42
C ALA A 160 0.18 -26.66 9.30
N ARG A 161 -0.80 -26.15 10.06
CA ARG A 161 -2.19 -26.56 9.96
C ARG A 161 -2.96 -25.64 9.04
N VAL A 162 -3.40 -26.20 7.90
CA VAL A 162 -4.28 -25.53 6.95
C VAL A 162 -5.68 -26.09 7.13
N GLN A 163 -6.55 -25.35 7.79
CA GLN A 163 -7.92 -25.74 8.13
C GLN A 163 -7.98 -27.10 8.88
N THR A 164 -8.38 -28.18 8.20
CA THR A 164 -8.54 -29.51 8.78
C THR A 164 -7.31 -30.39 8.65
N ARG A 165 -6.29 -29.98 7.86
CA ARG A 165 -5.14 -30.80 7.47
C ARG A 165 -3.82 -30.26 7.94
N ASP A 166 -2.91 -31.17 8.22
CA ASP A 166 -1.54 -30.90 8.64
C ASP A 166 -0.60 -31.06 7.44
N PHE A 167 0.29 -30.09 7.26
CA PHE A 167 1.30 -30.03 6.17
C PHE A 167 2.69 -29.90 6.76
N GLU A 168 3.67 -30.59 6.17
CA GLU A 168 5.08 -30.39 6.48
C GLU A 168 5.58 -29.13 5.77
N VAL A 169 6.13 -28.17 6.51
CA VAL A 169 6.79 -26.99 5.96
C VAL A 169 8.14 -27.40 5.37
N VAL A 170 8.28 -27.38 4.05
CA VAL A 170 9.49 -27.78 3.32
C VAL A 170 10.36 -26.61 2.89
N GLY A 171 9.81 -25.39 2.91
CA GLY A 171 10.55 -24.19 2.59
C GLY A 171 9.87 -22.92 3.06
N ILE A 172 10.68 -21.87 3.24
CA ILE A 172 10.23 -20.51 3.56
C ILE A 172 10.73 -19.60 2.45
N LEU A 173 9.83 -18.76 1.91
CA LEU A 173 10.14 -17.82 0.84
C LEU A 173 10.92 -16.62 1.38
N GLN A 174 11.79 -16.07 0.55
CA GLN A 174 12.48 -14.83 0.83
C GLN A 174 11.48 -13.68 0.98
N ARG A 175 11.68 -12.80 1.97
CA ARG A 175 10.85 -11.63 2.16
C ARG A 175 10.98 -10.68 0.98
N SER A 176 9.89 -10.45 0.28
CA SER A 176 9.80 -9.60 -0.90
C SER A 176 9.07 -8.28 -0.65
N LEU A 177 8.40 -8.14 0.53
CA LEU A 177 7.45 -7.07 0.86
C LEU A 177 6.24 -7.02 -0.06
N GLN A 178 5.99 -8.10 -0.79
CA GLN A 178 4.87 -8.29 -1.69
C GLN A 178 3.77 -9.13 -1.02
N PHE A 179 2.66 -9.37 -1.75
CA PHE A 179 1.55 -10.19 -1.26
C PHE A 179 1.95 -11.66 -1.07
N THR A 180 2.94 -12.15 -1.80
CA THR A 180 3.47 -13.51 -1.68
C THR A 180 4.04 -13.84 -0.30
N ASP A 181 4.46 -12.82 0.45
CA ASP A 181 4.95 -12.98 1.83
C ASP A 181 3.86 -13.49 2.80
N ALA A 182 2.58 -13.22 2.49
CA ALA A 182 1.41 -13.68 3.28
C ALA A 182 0.78 -14.98 2.75
N PHE A 183 1.33 -15.57 1.68
CA PHE A 183 0.74 -16.73 1.03
C PHE A 183 1.52 -18.01 1.32
N ALA A 184 0.85 -19.13 1.08
CA ALA A 184 1.49 -20.44 1.07
C ALA A 184 1.17 -21.18 -0.23
N PHE A 185 2.03 -22.11 -0.59
CA PHE A 185 1.91 -22.92 -1.81
C PHE A 185 1.96 -24.40 -1.45
N THR A 186 1.08 -25.19 -2.07
CA THR A 186 1.00 -26.64 -1.90
C THR A 186 0.58 -27.31 -3.21
N SER A 187 0.34 -28.62 -3.21
CA SER A 187 -0.18 -29.31 -4.38
C SER A 187 -1.66 -29.02 -4.62
N LEU A 188 -2.10 -29.04 -5.88
CA LEU A 188 -3.50 -28.89 -6.27
C LEU A 188 -4.38 -29.95 -5.58
N GLU A 189 -3.91 -31.17 -5.58
CA GLU A 189 -4.66 -32.30 -5.02
C GLU A 189 -4.90 -32.14 -3.51
N ASP A 190 -3.93 -31.59 -2.77
CA ASP A 190 -4.08 -31.35 -1.32
C ASP A 190 -5.14 -30.28 -1.05
N THR A 191 -5.19 -29.21 -1.85
CA THR A 191 -6.22 -28.18 -1.73
C THR A 191 -7.59 -28.66 -2.21
N GLN A 192 -7.65 -29.50 -3.24
CA GLN A 192 -8.89 -30.12 -3.70
C GLN A 192 -9.52 -30.99 -2.62
N GLU A 193 -8.71 -31.72 -1.86
CA GLU A 193 -9.20 -32.52 -0.73
C GLU A 193 -9.77 -31.62 0.38
N ILE A 194 -9.17 -30.44 0.66
CA ILE A 194 -9.72 -29.46 1.60
C ILE A 194 -11.06 -28.90 1.08
N LEU A 195 -11.11 -28.54 -0.21
CA LEU A 195 -12.34 -28.03 -0.83
C LEU A 195 -13.47 -29.04 -0.80
N ALA A 196 -13.19 -30.33 -1.04
CA ALA A 196 -14.19 -31.39 -0.97
C ALA A 196 -14.75 -31.56 0.44
N GLU A 197 -13.95 -31.33 1.48
CA GLU A 197 -14.43 -31.33 2.87
C GLU A 197 -15.29 -30.09 3.18
N GLN A 198 -14.92 -28.92 2.65
CA GLN A 198 -15.67 -27.68 2.86
C GLN A 198 -16.99 -27.63 2.08
N PHE A 199 -17.00 -28.20 0.89
CA PHE A 199 -18.13 -28.17 -0.04
C PHE A 199 -18.64 -29.59 -0.37
N PRO A 200 -19.33 -30.27 0.55
CA PRO A 200 -19.77 -31.66 0.34
C PRO A 200 -20.73 -31.85 -0.86
N LEU A 201 -21.27 -30.75 -1.40
CA LEU A 201 -22.12 -30.76 -2.61
C LEU A 201 -21.31 -30.78 -3.91
N LEU A 202 -19.99 -30.66 -3.88
CA LEU A 202 -19.18 -30.88 -5.06
C LEU A 202 -19.30 -32.34 -5.51
N THR A 203 -19.78 -32.53 -6.73
CA THR A 203 -19.98 -33.85 -7.33
C THR A 203 -18.68 -34.53 -7.75
N THR A 204 -17.58 -33.79 -7.79
CA THR A 204 -16.25 -34.27 -8.10
C THR A 204 -15.21 -33.52 -7.25
N SER A 205 -14.14 -34.21 -6.89
CA SER A 205 -12.98 -33.58 -6.23
C SER A 205 -12.00 -32.96 -7.24
N ASP A 206 -12.21 -33.20 -8.54
CA ASP A 206 -11.33 -32.69 -9.61
C ASP A 206 -11.77 -31.30 -10.08
N VAL A 207 -11.64 -30.33 -9.19
CA VAL A 207 -12.05 -28.93 -9.40
C VAL A 207 -10.88 -27.98 -9.25
N ALA A 208 -10.96 -26.85 -9.96
CA ALA A 208 -10.06 -25.72 -9.84
C ALA A 208 -10.88 -24.43 -9.58
N THR A 209 -10.27 -23.47 -8.90
CA THR A 209 -10.85 -22.12 -8.70
C THR A 209 -10.27 -21.10 -9.67
N GLY A 210 -9.16 -21.44 -10.36
CA GLY A 210 -8.50 -20.64 -11.36
C GLY A 210 -7.56 -21.45 -12.23
N ILE A 211 -7.20 -20.92 -13.38
CA ILE A 211 -6.15 -21.47 -14.26
C ILE A 211 -5.25 -20.33 -14.66
N GLN A 212 -3.94 -20.49 -14.49
CA GLN A 212 -2.94 -19.59 -15.04
C GLN A 212 -2.49 -20.13 -16.39
N VAL A 213 -2.60 -19.32 -17.44
CA VAL A 213 -2.25 -19.71 -18.81
C VAL A 213 -1.07 -18.88 -19.29
N TYR A 214 -0.04 -19.56 -19.70
CA TYR A 214 1.18 -18.97 -20.26
C TYR A 214 1.18 -19.15 -21.78
N GLY A 215 1.41 -18.04 -22.49
CA GLY A 215 1.47 -18.07 -23.94
C GLY A 215 2.88 -18.39 -24.46
N GLU A 216 2.95 -18.95 -25.66
CA GLU A 216 4.20 -19.11 -26.39
C GLU A 216 4.91 -17.76 -26.61
N PRO A 217 6.26 -17.72 -26.70
CA PRO A 217 7.00 -16.50 -26.95
C PRO A 217 6.52 -15.74 -28.21
N GLY A 218 6.11 -14.49 -28.03
CA GLY A 218 5.65 -13.62 -29.11
C GLY A 218 4.16 -13.69 -29.47
N VAL A 219 3.38 -14.47 -28.73
CA VAL A 219 1.91 -14.51 -28.88
C VAL A 219 1.29 -13.30 -28.19
N ASP A 220 0.28 -12.72 -28.82
CA ASP A 220 -0.56 -11.66 -28.25
C ASP A 220 -1.51 -12.27 -27.21
N LEU A 221 -1.20 -12.02 -25.92
CA LEU A 221 -1.96 -12.57 -24.80
C LEU A 221 -3.39 -11.99 -24.74
N GLY A 222 -3.65 -10.79 -25.24
CA GLY A 222 -5.00 -10.23 -25.32
C GLY A 222 -5.88 -10.98 -26.29
N GLN A 223 -5.34 -11.33 -27.48
CA GLN A 223 -6.06 -12.15 -28.44
C GLN A 223 -6.25 -13.59 -27.96
N LEU A 224 -5.24 -14.13 -27.28
CA LEU A 224 -5.33 -15.47 -26.69
C LEU A 224 -6.39 -15.50 -25.58
N ALA A 225 -6.41 -14.52 -24.67
CA ALA A 225 -7.44 -14.37 -23.64
C ALA A 225 -8.85 -14.31 -24.26
N SER A 226 -9.03 -13.50 -25.30
CA SER A 226 -10.32 -13.40 -26.02
C SER A 226 -10.78 -14.71 -26.65
N ARG A 227 -9.85 -15.61 -27.05
CA ARG A 227 -10.19 -16.95 -27.53
C ARG A 227 -10.57 -17.90 -26.40
N ILE A 228 -9.87 -17.81 -25.28
CA ILE A 228 -10.17 -18.59 -24.07
C ILE A 228 -11.54 -18.20 -23.51
N ASP A 229 -11.86 -16.90 -23.51
CA ASP A 229 -13.14 -16.34 -23.03
C ASP A 229 -14.37 -16.84 -23.84
N GLN A 230 -14.15 -17.41 -25.05
CA GLN A 230 -15.21 -18.06 -25.82
C GLN A 230 -15.53 -19.47 -25.36
N LEU A 231 -14.71 -20.07 -24.50
CA LEU A 231 -15.01 -21.36 -23.90
C LEU A 231 -16.16 -21.21 -22.88
N PRO A 232 -17.02 -22.23 -22.75
CA PRO A 232 -18.14 -22.16 -21.82
C PRO A 232 -17.69 -22.17 -20.36
N GLN A 233 -18.37 -21.38 -19.53
CA GLN A 233 -18.22 -21.33 -18.07
C GLN A 233 -16.91 -20.74 -17.56
N VAL A 234 -16.09 -20.14 -18.41
CA VAL A 234 -14.85 -19.47 -18.04
C VAL A 234 -14.87 -18.01 -18.45
N ARG A 235 -14.13 -17.21 -17.69
CA ARG A 235 -13.79 -15.83 -18.00
C ARG A 235 -12.27 -15.71 -18.00
N ALA A 236 -11.71 -15.22 -19.07
CA ALA A 236 -10.27 -15.04 -19.22
C ALA A 236 -9.93 -13.55 -19.20
N GLU A 237 -9.02 -13.19 -18.32
CA GLU A 237 -8.49 -11.82 -18.21
C GLU A 237 -7.05 -11.76 -18.68
N SER A 238 -6.77 -10.91 -19.65
CA SER A 238 -5.41 -10.69 -20.14
C SER A 238 -4.58 -9.90 -19.11
N PRO A 239 -3.24 -9.97 -19.17
CA PRO A 239 -2.36 -9.16 -18.32
C PRO A 239 -2.65 -7.66 -18.40
N GLU A 240 -3.01 -7.14 -19.57
CA GLU A 240 -3.36 -5.74 -19.78
C GLU A 240 -4.68 -5.35 -19.10
N GLU A 241 -5.67 -6.24 -19.14
CA GLU A 241 -6.94 -6.03 -18.46
C GLU A 241 -6.77 -6.07 -16.94
N LEU A 242 -6.03 -7.03 -16.41
CA LEU A 242 -5.68 -7.11 -15.00
C LEU A 242 -4.95 -5.84 -14.54
N ARG A 243 -3.94 -5.41 -15.30
CA ARG A 243 -3.23 -4.15 -15.03
C ARG A 243 -4.17 -2.94 -15.02
N SER A 244 -5.05 -2.83 -16.01
CA SER A 244 -6.03 -1.74 -16.13
C SER A 244 -7.01 -1.70 -14.95
N GLN A 245 -7.49 -2.86 -14.49
CA GLN A 245 -8.37 -2.96 -13.32
C GLN A 245 -7.65 -2.51 -12.04
N ILE A 246 -6.43 -2.99 -11.84
CA ILE A 246 -5.58 -2.64 -10.70
C ILE A 246 -5.24 -1.15 -10.71
N GLU A 247 -4.84 -0.59 -11.86
CA GLU A 247 -4.56 0.85 -12.02
C GLU A 247 -5.81 1.69 -11.72
N SER A 248 -6.98 1.26 -12.17
CA SER A 248 -8.25 1.94 -11.88
C SER A 248 -8.58 1.95 -10.40
N GLY A 249 -8.29 0.87 -9.69
CA GLY A 249 -8.42 0.79 -8.22
C GLY A 249 -7.47 1.77 -7.51
N THR A 250 -6.21 1.84 -7.94
CA THR A 250 -5.22 2.75 -7.34
C THR A 250 -5.53 4.23 -7.59
N VAL A 251 -6.18 4.58 -8.71
CA VAL A 251 -6.64 5.95 -8.99
C VAL A 251 -7.59 6.45 -7.91
N ILE A 252 -8.52 5.63 -7.44
CA ILE A 252 -9.47 6.00 -6.38
C ILE A 252 -8.71 6.32 -5.07
N PHE A 253 -7.75 5.48 -4.69
CA PHE A 253 -6.90 5.74 -3.51
C PHE A 253 -6.10 7.02 -3.64
N ASN A 254 -5.50 7.26 -4.81
CA ASN A 254 -4.76 8.49 -5.08
C ASN A 254 -5.66 9.74 -5.02
N LEU A 255 -6.89 9.66 -5.48
CA LEU A 255 -7.88 10.75 -5.35
C LEU A 255 -8.25 11.03 -3.89
N ILE A 256 -8.40 10.00 -3.06
CA ILE A 256 -8.65 10.17 -1.62
C ILE A 256 -7.47 10.87 -0.96
N ILE A 257 -6.24 10.45 -1.24
CA ILE A 257 -5.01 11.07 -0.71
C ILE A 257 -4.91 12.52 -1.16
N PHE A 258 -5.18 12.80 -2.44
CA PHE A 258 -5.21 14.16 -2.95
C PHE A 258 -6.26 15.03 -2.24
N GLY A 259 -7.45 14.47 -1.98
CA GLY A 259 -8.50 15.13 -1.19
C GLY A 259 -8.05 15.47 0.23
N VAL A 260 -7.40 14.53 0.92
CA VAL A 260 -6.83 14.74 2.26
C VAL A 260 -5.73 15.81 2.22
N ALA A 261 -4.84 15.76 1.23
CA ALA A 261 -3.80 16.77 1.04
C ALA A 261 -4.40 18.16 0.80
N LEU A 262 -5.48 18.27 0.02
CA LEU A 262 -6.19 19.53 -0.23
C LEU A 262 -6.80 20.10 1.08
N ILE A 263 -7.41 19.26 1.89
CA ILE A 263 -7.93 19.65 3.20
C ILE A 263 -6.79 20.13 4.10
N ALA A 264 -5.68 19.42 4.12
CA ALA A 264 -4.49 19.81 4.87
C ALA A 264 -3.95 21.18 4.45
N ILE A 265 -3.92 21.46 3.12
CA ILE A 265 -3.54 22.79 2.58
C ILE A 265 -4.48 23.88 3.09
N VAL A 266 -5.78 23.66 3.02
CA VAL A 266 -6.77 24.67 3.43
C VAL A 266 -6.69 24.93 4.93
N VAL A 267 -6.79 23.88 5.74
CA VAL A 267 -6.81 24.01 7.21
C VAL A 267 -5.46 24.50 7.75
N GLY A 268 -4.37 23.86 7.32
CA GLY A 268 -3.01 24.22 7.73
C GLY A 268 -2.61 25.61 7.23
N GLY A 269 -2.91 25.91 5.97
CA GLY A 269 -2.62 27.21 5.34
C GLY A 269 -3.36 28.35 6.03
N LEU A 270 -4.66 28.21 6.28
CA LEU A 270 -5.44 29.22 7.01
C LEU A 270 -4.94 29.42 8.44
N SER A 271 -4.53 28.35 9.12
CA SER A 271 -3.95 28.42 10.46
C SER A 271 -2.66 29.24 10.48
N VAL A 272 -1.77 29.03 9.47
CA VAL A 272 -0.54 29.82 9.31
C VAL A 272 -0.86 31.29 8.99
N ILE A 273 -1.75 31.55 8.02
CA ILE A 273 -2.15 32.91 7.61
C ILE A 273 -2.67 33.68 8.81
N ASN A 274 -3.61 33.13 9.58
CA ASN A 274 -4.21 33.78 10.74
C ASN A 274 -3.18 34.10 11.82
N THR A 275 -2.28 33.17 12.11
CA THR A 275 -1.24 33.36 13.11
C THR A 275 -0.23 34.40 12.68
N MET A 276 0.16 34.37 11.41
CA MET A 276 1.13 35.34 10.87
C MET A 276 0.55 36.74 10.75
N ILE A 277 -0.73 36.91 10.34
CA ILE A 277 -1.40 38.22 10.33
C ILE A 277 -1.38 38.82 11.72
N MET A 278 -1.70 38.02 12.74
CA MET A 278 -1.72 38.49 14.10
C MET A 278 -0.31 38.80 14.64
N SER A 279 0.69 37.96 14.30
CA SER A 279 2.10 38.20 14.62
C SER A 279 2.58 39.53 14.03
N VAL A 280 2.27 39.81 12.77
CA VAL A 280 2.60 41.04 12.06
C VAL A 280 1.91 42.23 12.72
N SER A 281 0.61 42.11 13.06
CA SER A 281 -0.17 43.17 13.73
C SER A 281 0.41 43.56 15.10
N GLU A 282 0.88 42.60 15.88
CA GLU A 282 1.49 42.82 17.19
C GLU A 282 2.90 43.43 17.12
N ARG A 283 3.61 43.23 15.99
CA ARG A 283 4.95 43.77 15.77
C ARG A 283 4.98 44.96 14.80
N THR A 284 3.81 45.59 14.58
CA THR A 284 3.68 46.73 13.66
C THR A 284 4.72 47.82 13.92
N ARG A 285 4.93 48.18 15.18
CA ARG A 285 5.93 49.18 15.56
C ARG A 285 7.38 48.76 15.28
N GLU A 286 7.73 47.51 15.58
CA GLU A 286 9.06 46.95 15.29
C GLU A 286 9.36 46.95 13.77
N ILE A 287 8.35 46.51 12.97
CA ILE A 287 8.44 46.56 11.51
C ILE A 287 8.59 48.00 11.02
N GLY A 288 7.84 48.94 11.57
CA GLY A 288 7.93 50.35 11.24
C GLY A 288 9.31 50.94 11.52
N ILE A 289 9.92 50.62 12.67
CA ILE A 289 11.28 51.04 13.02
C ILE A 289 12.29 50.43 12.04
N LYS A 290 12.22 49.10 11.77
CA LYS A 290 13.11 48.44 10.80
C LYS A 290 13.03 49.12 9.42
N ARG A 291 11.82 49.48 8.97
CA ARG A 291 11.59 50.20 7.71
C ARG A 291 12.13 51.64 7.73
N ALA A 292 11.93 52.35 8.83
CA ALA A 292 12.43 53.75 8.99
C ALA A 292 13.96 53.82 8.96
N VAL A 293 14.67 52.83 9.49
CA VAL A 293 16.13 52.68 9.47
C VAL A 293 16.66 52.15 8.13
N GLY A 294 15.76 51.88 7.13
CA GLY A 294 16.18 51.54 5.77
C GLY A 294 16.18 50.04 5.43
N ALA A 295 15.49 49.20 6.23
CA ALA A 295 15.37 47.78 5.88
C ALA A 295 14.63 47.60 4.54
N LYS A 296 15.27 46.86 3.61
CA LYS A 296 14.71 46.57 2.29
C LYS A 296 13.51 45.62 2.43
N THR A 297 12.49 45.86 1.60
CA THR A 297 11.26 45.00 1.54
C THR A 297 11.58 43.50 1.47
N ARG A 298 12.60 43.13 0.69
CA ARG A 298 13.03 41.73 0.55
C ARG A 298 13.54 41.10 1.85
N HIS A 299 14.15 41.88 2.74
CA HIS A 299 14.65 41.35 4.02
C HIS A 299 13.48 41.04 4.97
N ILE A 300 12.50 41.97 5.05
CA ILE A 300 11.29 41.74 5.86
C ILE A 300 10.50 40.57 5.31
N LEU A 301 10.35 40.47 3.98
CA LEU A 301 9.67 39.38 3.33
C LEU A 301 10.32 38.02 3.67
N ALA A 302 11.64 37.94 3.51
CA ALA A 302 12.40 36.69 3.80
C ALA A 302 12.31 36.29 5.29
N GLU A 303 12.37 37.29 6.20
CA GLU A 303 12.23 37.06 7.65
C GLU A 303 10.89 36.41 7.99
N TYR A 304 9.77 36.97 7.50
CA TYR A 304 8.44 36.47 7.81
C TYR A 304 8.07 35.19 7.06
N ILE A 305 8.52 35.01 5.82
CA ILE A 305 8.37 33.73 5.10
C ILE A 305 9.16 32.63 5.80
N GLY A 306 10.39 32.95 6.25
CA GLY A 306 11.21 32.00 7.02
C GLY A 306 10.58 31.61 8.36
N GLU A 307 9.94 32.58 9.08
CA GLU A 307 9.19 32.29 10.30
C GLU A 307 7.99 31.38 10.03
N ALA A 308 7.22 31.64 8.95
CA ALA A 308 6.10 30.83 8.54
C ALA A 308 6.52 29.42 8.08
N ALA A 309 7.60 29.31 7.32
CA ALA A 309 8.18 28.04 6.91
C ALA A 309 8.65 27.20 8.11
N LEU A 310 9.25 27.82 9.12
CA LEU A 310 9.67 27.17 10.36
C LEU A 310 8.47 26.65 11.17
N ILE A 311 7.39 27.43 11.25
CA ILE A 311 6.13 26.98 11.88
C ILE A 311 5.56 25.79 11.11
N GLY A 312 5.55 25.87 9.79
CA GLY A 312 5.15 24.76 8.90
C GLY A 312 5.97 23.50 9.15
N PHE A 313 7.28 23.63 9.20
CA PHE A 313 8.20 22.52 9.44
C PHE A 313 8.01 21.88 10.83
N ILE A 314 7.88 22.68 11.89
CA ILE A 314 7.66 22.16 13.25
C ILE A 314 6.29 21.43 13.33
N GLY A 315 5.23 22.02 12.74
CA GLY A 315 3.94 21.39 12.65
C GLY A 315 3.99 20.09 11.85
N GLY A 316 4.69 20.11 10.72
CA GLY A 316 4.92 18.95 9.88
C GLY A 316 5.68 17.82 10.58
N LEU A 317 6.77 18.17 11.27
CA LEU A 317 7.55 17.18 12.03
C LEU A 317 6.72 16.54 13.15
N THR A 318 5.91 17.35 13.83
CA THR A 318 5.00 16.86 14.89
C THR A 318 3.94 15.93 14.31
N GLY A 319 3.26 16.35 13.24
CA GLY A 319 2.23 15.55 12.56
C GLY A 319 2.78 14.25 11.98
N PHE A 320 3.96 14.33 11.33
CA PHE A 320 4.68 13.17 10.81
C PHE A 320 5.06 12.18 11.93
N ALA A 321 5.64 12.66 13.02
CA ALA A 321 6.06 11.80 14.13
C ALA A 321 4.86 11.06 14.76
N ILE A 322 3.75 11.77 14.98
CA ILE A 322 2.52 11.15 15.53
C ILE A 322 1.96 10.14 14.53
N GLY A 323 1.91 10.48 13.23
CA GLY A 323 1.44 9.58 12.18
C GLY A 323 2.31 8.32 12.07
N TRP A 324 3.63 8.47 12.09
CA TRP A 324 4.57 7.37 12.05
C TRP A 324 4.43 6.46 13.27
N ILE A 325 4.37 7.00 14.48
CA ILE A 325 4.16 6.21 15.71
C ILE A 325 2.84 5.43 15.62
N LEU A 326 1.76 6.08 15.16
CA LEU A 326 0.47 5.41 15.00
C LEU A 326 0.55 4.24 14.00
N THR A 327 1.21 4.44 12.86
CA THR A 327 1.37 3.36 11.85
C THR A 327 2.20 2.20 12.39
N LEU A 328 3.23 2.47 13.22
CA LEU A 328 4.00 1.42 13.90
C LEU A 328 3.14 0.63 14.89
N ILE A 329 2.32 1.32 15.71
CA ILE A 329 1.43 0.66 16.70
C ILE A 329 0.40 -0.21 15.98
N ILE A 330 -0.22 0.31 14.90
CA ILE A 330 -1.21 -0.46 14.14
C ILE A 330 -0.55 -1.68 13.50
N ASN A 331 0.57 -1.50 12.82
CA ASN A 331 1.29 -2.62 12.20
C ASN A 331 1.73 -3.69 13.24
N ASP A 332 2.11 -3.27 14.45
CA ASP A 332 2.46 -4.20 15.52
C ASP A 332 1.24 -5.01 16.00
N GLN A 333 0.10 -4.36 16.16
CA GLN A 333 -1.16 -5.03 16.54
C GLN A 333 -1.78 -5.90 15.44
N THR A 334 -1.51 -5.57 14.17
CA THR A 334 -2.02 -6.34 13.03
C THR A 334 -1.06 -7.44 12.59
N ARG A 335 0.15 -7.50 13.13
CA ARG A 335 1.12 -8.58 12.87
C ARG A 335 0.56 -9.95 13.23
N ASP A 336 -0.12 -10.06 14.36
CA ASP A 336 -0.73 -11.33 14.81
C ASP A 336 -1.83 -11.84 13.87
N THR A 337 -2.34 -10.97 12.98
CA THR A 337 -3.29 -11.32 11.91
C THR A 337 -2.64 -11.46 10.54
N GLY A 338 -1.30 -11.48 10.47
CA GLY A 338 -0.54 -11.60 9.23
C GLY A 338 -0.56 -10.36 8.32
N THR A 339 -0.98 -9.20 8.84
CA THR A 339 -1.23 -8.04 7.99
C THR A 339 -0.36 -6.84 8.35
N VAL A 340 0.48 -6.40 7.41
CA VAL A 340 1.16 -5.10 7.47
C VAL A 340 0.39 -4.11 6.61
N LEU A 341 -0.28 -3.14 7.26
CA LEU A 341 -1.18 -2.18 6.59
C LEU A 341 -0.46 -0.94 6.06
N PHE A 342 0.65 -0.56 6.67
CA PHE A 342 1.34 0.69 6.40
C PHE A 342 2.80 0.47 6.09
N THR A 343 3.30 1.09 5.02
CA THR A 343 4.73 1.12 4.70
C THR A 343 5.23 2.55 4.71
N MET A 344 6.24 2.81 5.55
CA MET A 344 6.87 4.12 5.64
C MET A 344 8.17 4.13 4.83
N THR A 345 8.13 4.75 3.66
CA THR A 345 9.32 4.92 2.83
C THR A 345 10.05 6.23 3.13
N PRO A 346 11.38 6.30 2.94
CA PRO A 346 12.13 7.56 3.04
C PRO A 346 11.58 8.65 2.10
N ARG A 347 11.06 8.25 0.93
CA ARG A 347 10.42 9.15 -0.03
C ARG A 347 9.19 9.83 0.56
N LEU A 348 8.31 9.07 1.21
CA LEU A 348 7.10 9.58 1.86
C LEU A 348 7.47 10.51 3.03
N ALA A 349 8.44 10.11 3.86
CA ALA A 349 8.89 10.91 5.00
C ALA A 349 9.44 12.27 4.55
N LEU A 350 10.35 12.27 3.58
CA LEU A 350 10.89 13.50 3.01
C LEU A 350 9.82 14.34 2.33
N GLY A 351 8.90 13.69 1.59
CA GLY A 351 7.76 14.34 0.93
C GLY A 351 6.85 15.07 1.92
N ALA A 352 6.48 14.44 3.03
CA ALA A 352 5.64 15.03 4.08
C ALA A 352 6.31 16.27 4.73
N LEU A 353 7.60 16.18 5.05
CA LEU A 353 8.36 17.28 5.64
C LEU A 353 8.56 18.43 4.67
N LEU A 354 8.92 18.15 3.41
CA LEU A 354 9.04 19.18 2.37
C LEU A 354 7.69 19.84 2.09
N PHE A 355 6.64 19.06 2.00
CA PHE A 355 5.29 19.56 1.79
C PHE A 355 4.87 20.54 2.92
N SER A 356 5.10 20.19 4.18
CA SER A 356 4.79 21.06 5.32
C SER A 356 5.60 22.35 5.34
N LEU A 357 6.89 22.28 4.98
CA LEU A 357 7.77 23.44 4.86
C LEU A 357 7.26 24.40 3.78
N VAL A 358 6.97 23.87 2.58
CA VAL A 358 6.44 24.63 1.44
C VAL A 358 5.08 25.22 1.76
N LEU A 359 4.17 24.45 2.38
CA LEU A 359 2.87 24.92 2.81
C LEU A 359 2.98 26.12 3.76
N GLY A 360 3.87 26.03 4.76
CA GLY A 360 4.14 27.13 5.68
C GLY A 360 4.69 28.37 4.97
N ALA A 361 5.67 28.18 4.07
CA ALA A 361 6.27 29.27 3.30
C ALA A 361 5.23 29.97 2.40
N VAL A 362 4.43 29.20 1.63
CA VAL A 362 3.40 29.72 0.71
C VAL A 362 2.31 30.45 1.48
N ALA A 363 1.78 29.85 2.55
CA ALA A 363 0.77 30.49 3.41
C ALA A 363 1.29 31.77 4.06
N GLY A 364 2.61 31.84 4.34
CA GLY A 364 3.28 33.00 4.89
C GLY A 364 3.45 34.17 3.91
N ILE A 365 3.34 33.96 2.59
CA ILE A 365 3.57 35.01 1.58
C ILE A 365 2.62 36.21 1.77
N TYR A 366 1.31 35.94 1.93
CA TYR A 366 0.33 37.02 2.08
C TYR A 366 0.59 37.91 3.30
N PRO A 367 0.72 37.39 4.55
CA PRO A 367 1.03 38.21 5.71
C PRO A 367 2.42 38.88 5.63
N ALA A 368 3.42 38.22 5.06
CA ALA A 368 4.74 38.77 4.86
C ALA A 368 4.74 39.96 3.88
N LEU A 369 3.97 39.89 2.80
CA LEU A 369 3.77 41.03 1.87
C LEU A 369 3.09 42.20 2.56
N ARG A 370 2.07 41.94 3.40
CA ARG A 370 1.41 42.97 4.18
C ARG A 370 2.39 43.66 5.15
N ALA A 371 3.23 42.90 5.85
CA ALA A 371 4.26 43.45 6.71
C ALA A 371 5.31 44.28 5.93
N ALA A 372 5.79 43.76 4.81
CA ALA A 372 6.83 44.37 4.00
C ALA A 372 6.37 45.67 3.29
N ARG A 373 5.06 45.82 3.04
CA ARG A 373 4.47 47.03 2.43
C ARG A 373 3.96 48.07 3.44
N MET A 374 4.13 47.85 4.74
CA MET A 374 3.63 48.72 5.80
C MET A 374 4.31 50.10 5.71
N ASN A 375 3.50 51.17 5.85
CA ASN A 375 4.02 52.56 5.89
C ASN A 375 4.65 52.85 7.24
N PRO A 376 5.92 53.22 7.32
CA PRO A 376 6.62 53.46 8.59
C PRO A 376 6.00 54.58 9.40
N VAL A 377 5.44 55.64 8.78
CA VAL A 377 4.82 56.77 9.45
C VAL A 377 3.53 56.35 10.18
N GLN A 378 2.70 55.49 9.49
CA GLN A 378 1.47 54.96 10.09
C GLN A 378 1.76 53.97 11.21
N ALA A 379 2.78 53.14 11.04
CA ALA A 379 3.19 52.16 12.04
C ALA A 379 3.73 52.76 13.34
N LEU A 380 4.31 53.96 13.27
CA LEU A 380 4.82 54.71 14.44
C LEU A 380 3.69 55.56 15.11
N ARG A 381 2.60 55.86 14.37
CA ARG A 381 1.50 56.73 14.83
C ARG A 381 0.31 55.95 15.45
N SER A 382 0.31 54.64 15.27
CA SER A 382 -0.75 53.75 15.86
C SER A 382 -0.44 53.53 17.35
N MET A 383 -0.74 54.50 18.15
CA MET A 383 -0.92 54.42 19.59
C MET A 383 -2.40 54.33 19.90
#